data_efa47d3c1906ba708313ac5540e834d8
#
_entry.id   efa47d3c1906ba708313ac5540e834d8
#
_cell.length_a   1.000
_cell.length_b   1.000
_cell.length_c   1.000
_cell.angle_alpha   90.00
_cell.angle_beta   90.00
_cell.angle_gamma   90.00
#
_symmetry.space_group_name_H-M   'P 1'
#
loop_
_entity.id
_entity.type
_entity.pdbx_description
1 polymer ?
#
loop_
_entity_poly.entity_id
_entity_poly.type
_entity_poly.pdbx_seq_one_letter_code
_entity_poly.pdbx_strand_id
1 'polypeptide(L)'
;LVGAAVDAAMTRQGRTPLRCLAIGALLLLATPVHAATFPMPPDGEDLVGELQTAVTAEADTLLDIARRHGLGYGEITAANPGLDPWVPGEAIAVHVPTQFLLPPGPRRGIVVNLAQMRLFHFPPAKPGQRREVITYPIGVGREYRLPPLTETRVVRKARNPTWFPPEEIRAERRKEGEELPRSVPPGPDNPLGDYALYLGLPGFLVHGTNRPWGIGMRVSGGCIRLYPEDIAVLFAAVPVGTPVRIANEPFVIGRHAGALYVQVFPPLGEDVEREGRDLTPLVRAVLRHAKPGERVDWEAVMRASEQRRGVPVRIAGPGG
;
A
#
# COMPACT_ATOMS: atom_id res chain seq x y z
N LEU A 1 25.70 90.86 9.31
CA LEU A 1 25.76 91.34 10.69
C LEU A 1 25.39 90.15 11.63
N VAL A 2 26.42 89.76 12.39
CA VAL A 2 26.38 89.29 13.79
C VAL A 2 25.50 87.98 14.04
N GLY A 3 25.96 86.90 14.50
CA GLY A 3 27.12 86.53 15.31
C GLY A 3 26.80 85.37 16.17
N ALA A 4 27.83 84.61 16.47
CA ALA A 4 28.10 83.77 17.64
C ALA A 4 27.14 82.62 18.04
N ALA A 5 27.58 81.43 17.89
CA ALA A 5 28.19 80.52 18.88
C ALA A 5 27.42 80.37 20.22
N VAL A 6 27.11 79.13 20.61
CA VAL A 6 27.41 78.54 21.93
C VAL A 6 27.21 77.03 21.85
N ASP A 7 28.22 76.37 22.21
CA ASP A 7 28.58 75.05 22.71
C ASP A 7 27.57 74.05 23.23
N ALA A 8 27.87 72.85 22.88
CA ALA A 8 28.02 71.58 23.67
C ALA A 8 26.96 71.19 24.69
N ALA A 9 26.37 70.03 24.47
CA ALA A 9 26.21 68.99 25.48
C ALA A 9 26.05 67.64 24.83
N MET A 10 27.00 66.73 25.03
CA MET A 10 27.00 65.33 24.78
C MET A 10 25.87 64.64 25.58
N THR A 11 25.06 63.88 24.91
CA THR A 11 24.39 62.74 25.53
C THR A 11 24.47 61.54 24.59
N ARG A 12 25.23 60.57 25.09
CA ARG A 12 25.33 59.21 24.49
C ARG A 12 23.99 58.52 24.59
N GLN A 13 23.32 58.28 23.50
CA GLN A 13 22.24 57.29 23.43
C GLN A 13 22.79 55.99 22.88
N GLY A 14 22.74 54.96 23.76
CA GLY A 14 23.17 53.60 23.45
C GLY A 14 22.34 52.99 22.29
N ARG A 15 23.02 52.61 21.24
CA ARG A 15 22.47 51.74 20.18
C ARG A 15 22.38 50.29 20.71
N THR A 16 21.20 49.86 21.05
CA THR A 16 20.89 48.43 21.21
C THR A 16 20.90 47.76 19.81
N PRO A 17 21.65 46.69 19.61
CA PRO A 17 21.57 45.96 18.33
C PRO A 17 20.24 45.17 18.27
N LEU A 18 19.41 45.51 17.30
CA LEU A 18 18.27 44.66 16.89
C LEU A 18 18.82 43.30 16.47
N ARG A 19 18.62 42.29 17.33
CA ARG A 19 18.81 40.89 16.95
C ARG A 19 17.67 40.52 16.00
N CYS A 20 17.95 40.51 14.69
CA CYS A 20 17.11 39.88 13.71
C CYS A 20 17.06 38.38 14.01
N LEU A 21 15.97 37.91 14.64
CA LEU A 21 15.62 36.50 14.67
C LEU A 21 15.27 36.10 13.22
N ALA A 22 16.22 35.47 12.55
CA ALA A 22 15.94 34.74 11.31
C ALA A 22 15.07 33.54 11.68
N ILE A 23 13.76 33.65 11.52
CA ILE A 23 12.83 32.50 11.51
C ILE A 23 13.16 31.73 10.25
N GLY A 24 13.99 30.70 10.39
CA GLY A 24 14.23 29.72 9.35
C GLY A 24 12.91 28.99 9.09
N ALA A 25 12.24 29.36 8.01
CA ALA A 25 11.16 28.56 7.47
C ALA A 25 11.74 27.19 7.07
N LEU A 26 11.51 26.18 7.89
CA LEU A 26 11.80 24.79 7.58
C LEU A 26 10.82 24.39 6.47
N LEU A 27 11.25 24.55 5.21
CA LEU A 27 10.57 23.94 4.06
C LEU A 27 10.61 22.45 4.28
N LEU A 28 9.53 21.89 4.80
CA LEU A 28 9.22 20.47 4.71
C LEU A 28 9.10 20.16 3.20
N LEU A 29 10.21 19.77 2.60
CA LEU A 29 10.22 19.10 1.31
C LEU A 29 9.39 17.83 1.50
N ALA A 30 8.14 17.86 1.05
CA ALA A 30 7.34 16.66 0.90
C ALA A 30 8.10 15.76 -0.09
N THR A 31 8.92 14.85 0.43
CA THR A 31 9.49 13.77 -0.37
C THR A 31 8.31 12.99 -0.95
N PRO A 32 8.29 12.74 -2.27
CA PRO A 32 7.27 11.87 -2.83
C PRO A 32 7.32 10.56 -2.04
N VAL A 33 6.22 10.21 -1.38
CA VAL A 33 6.11 8.95 -0.64
C VAL A 33 6.17 7.84 -1.67
N HIS A 34 7.31 7.21 -1.74
CA HIS A 34 7.53 6.00 -2.52
C HIS A 34 7.09 4.82 -1.67
N ALA A 35 6.82 3.71 -2.32
CA ALA A 35 6.54 2.40 -1.73
C ALA A 35 7.10 2.23 -0.31
N ALA A 36 6.25 1.82 0.62
CA ALA A 36 6.66 1.67 2.01
C ALA A 36 7.74 0.59 2.14
N THR A 37 8.92 1.00 2.59
CA THR A 37 10.08 0.12 2.82
C THR A 37 10.26 -0.10 4.31
N PHE A 38 10.34 -1.35 4.72
CA PHE A 38 10.54 -1.74 6.11
C PHE A 38 11.75 -2.64 6.25
N PRO A 39 12.51 -2.53 7.35
CA PRO A 39 13.48 -3.56 7.68
C PRO A 39 12.76 -4.89 7.89
N MET A 40 13.34 -5.98 7.40
CA MET A 40 12.80 -7.31 7.70
C MET A 40 12.79 -7.52 9.21
N PRO A 41 11.68 -7.98 9.78
CA PRO A 41 11.62 -8.29 11.19
C PRO A 41 12.56 -9.47 11.52
N PRO A 42 12.98 -9.62 12.79
CA PRO A 42 13.75 -10.77 13.23
C PRO A 42 13.09 -12.11 12.87
N ASP A 43 13.87 -13.18 12.84
CA ASP A 43 13.34 -14.52 12.59
C ASP A 43 12.26 -14.88 13.64
N GLY A 44 11.13 -15.37 13.14
CA GLY A 44 9.96 -15.68 13.97
C GLY A 44 9.02 -14.50 14.23
N GLU A 45 9.34 -13.32 13.69
CA GLU A 45 8.45 -12.17 13.68
C GLU A 45 7.92 -11.87 12.27
N ASP A 46 6.71 -11.32 12.22
CA ASP A 46 5.95 -11.19 10.98
C ASP A 46 5.36 -9.79 10.78
N LEU A 47 5.43 -8.90 11.78
CA LEU A 47 4.81 -7.58 11.73
C LEU A 47 5.81 -6.51 11.30
N VAL A 48 5.40 -5.66 10.37
CA VAL A 48 6.16 -4.50 9.90
C VAL A 48 5.30 -3.25 9.89
N GLY A 49 5.94 -2.09 10.02
CA GLY A 49 5.25 -0.79 10.04
C GLY A 49 4.50 -0.52 11.34
N GLU A 50 3.71 0.53 11.32
CA GLU A 50 2.92 1.00 12.47
C GLU A 50 1.58 1.57 12.01
N LEU A 51 0.58 1.56 12.88
CA LEU A 51 -0.69 2.23 12.63
C LEU A 51 -0.49 3.74 12.81
N GLN A 52 -0.99 4.52 11.87
CA GLN A 52 -0.90 5.97 11.88
C GLN A 52 -2.30 6.59 11.89
N THR A 53 -2.36 7.89 12.12
CA THR A 53 -3.56 8.70 11.99
C THR A 53 -3.21 9.93 11.15
N ALA A 54 -4.05 10.25 10.19
CA ALA A 54 -3.98 11.49 9.41
C ALA A 54 -5.21 12.36 9.74
N VAL A 55 -5.12 13.64 9.48
CA VAL A 55 -6.25 14.57 9.57
C VAL A 55 -6.54 15.10 8.19
N THR A 56 -7.82 15.08 7.78
CA THR A 56 -8.24 15.53 6.46
C THR A 56 -8.14 17.05 6.34
N ALA A 57 -7.69 17.52 5.17
CA ALA A 57 -7.93 18.88 4.69
C ALA A 57 -9.28 18.94 3.94
N GLU A 58 -9.79 20.14 3.71
CA GLU A 58 -11.09 20.39 3.04
C GLU A 58 -11.23 19.69 1.68
N ALA A 59 -10.16 19.68 0.88
CA ALA A 59 -10.14 19.10 -0.46
C ALA A 59 -9.70 17.62 -0.50
N ASP A 60 -9.38 17.01 0.65
CA ASP A 60 -8.90 15.63 0.68
C ASP A 60 -10.03 14.62 0.42
N THR A 61 -9.73 13.63 -0.39
CA THR A 61 -10.43 12.35 -0.42
C THR A 61 -9.66 11.31 0.41
N LEU A 62 -10.32 10.21 0.81
CA LEU A 62 -9.58 9.08 1.42
C LEU A 62 -8.58 8.47 0.44
N LEU A 63 -8.79 8.59 -0.88
CA LEU A 63 -7.87 8.11 -1.89
C LEU A 63 -6.58 8.93 -1.93
N ASP A 64 -6.67 10.25 -1.75
CA ASP A 64 -5.50 11.12 -1.67
C ASP A 64 -4.65 10.78 -0.44
N ILE A 65 -5.31 10.58 0.71
CA ILE A 65 -4.66 10.14 1.94
C ILE A 65 -4.02 8.77 1.74
N ALA A 66 -4.77 7.81 1.17
CA ALA A 66 -4.26 6.47 0.89
C ALA A 66 -2.97 6.53 0.05
N ARG A 67 -3.00 7.24 -1.09
CA ARG A 67 -1.85 7.36 -1.99
C ARG A 67 -0.66 8.01 -1.30
N ARG A 68 -0.87 9.08 -0.50
CA ARG A 68 0.22 9.73 0.27
C ARG A 68 0.91 8.78 1.26
N HIS A 69 0.19 7.77 1.74
CA HIS A 69 0.70 6.79 2.70
C HIS A 69 1.00 5.41 2.10
N GLY A 70 1.05 5.29 0.76
CA GLY A 70 1.33 4.02 0.10
C GLY A 70 0.27 2.95 0.35
N LEU A 71 -1.00 3.36 0.41
CA LEU A 71 -2.18 2.51 0.59
C LEU A 71 -3.08 2.56 -0.64
N GLY A 72 -3.96 1.57 -0.78
CA GLY A 72 -5.02 1.54 -1.78
C GLY A 72 -6.39 1.88 -1.21
N TYR A 73 -7.37 2.09 -2.09
CA TYR A 73 -8.76 2.39 -1.74
C TYR A 73 -9.34 1.41 -0.72
N GLY A 74 -9.21 0.10 -0.99
CA GLY A 74 -9.79 -0.94 -0.11
C GLY A 74 -9.20 -0.92 1.30
N GLU A 75 -7.90 -0.64 1.44
CA GLU A 75 -7.23 -0.60 2.74
C GLU A 75 -7.70 0.58 3.59
N ILE A 76 -7.73 1.78 3.01
CA ILE A 76 -8.12 2.98 3.75
C ILE A 76 -9.61 2.98 4.10
N THR A 77 -10.48 2.51 3.21
CA THR A 77 -11.92 2.45 3.45
C THR A 77 -12.30 1.37 4.47
N ALA A 78 -11.67 0.19 4.42
CA ALA A 78 -11.90 -0.87 5.40
C ALA A 78 -11.47 -0.45 6.81
N ALA A 79 -10.38 0.32 6.95
CA ALA A 79 -9.90 0.84 8.22
C ALA A 79 -10.79 1.97 8.79
N ASN A 80 -11.57 2.64 7.94
CA ASN A 80 -12.40 3.80 8.30
C ASN A 80 -13.88 3.60 7.90
N PRO A 81 -14.55 2.59 8.45
CA PRO A 81 -15.96 2.35 8.12
C PRO A 81 -16.81 3.55 8.54
N GLY A 82 -17.73 3.96 7.65
CA GLY A 82 -18.65 5.08 7.89
C GLY A 82 -18.14 6.45 7.43
N LEU A 83 -16.87 6.58 7.03
CA LEU A 83 -16.40 7.79 6.34
C LEU A 83 -16.72 7.70 4.84
N ASP A 84 -17.23 8.81 4.27
CA ASP A 84 -17.39 8.92 2.83
C ASP A 84 -15.97 8.98 2.18
N PRO A 85 -15.64 8.08 1.25
CA PRO A 85 -14.30 8.05 0.66
C PRO A 85 -14.01 9.23 -0.25
N TRP A 86 -15.02 9.91 -0.76
CA TRP A 86 -14.89 11.03 -1.70
C TRP A 86 -15.01 12.40 -1.02
N VAL A 87 -15.80 12.47 0.05
CA VAL A 87 -16.04 13.69 0.84
C VAL A 87 -16.01 13.37 2.33
N PRO A 88 -14.83 13.02 2.88
CA PRO A 88 -14.71 12.64 4.30
C PRO A 88 -14.99 13.79 5.26
N GLY A 89 -14.96 15.04 4.79
CA GLY A 89 -15.06 16.26 5.59
C GLY A 89 -13.70 16.82 6.00
N GLU A 90 -13.69 18.04 6.52
CA GLU A 90 -12.48 18.72 7.01
C GLU A 90 -12.21 18.38 8.47
N ALA A 91 -10.93 18.35 8.84
CA ALA A 91 -10.44 18.08 10.21
C ALA A 91 -10.91 16.74 10.81
N ILE A 92 -11.19 15.76 9.97
CA ILE A 92 -11.58 14.41 10.39
C ILE A 92 -10.33 13.55 10.60
N ALA A 93 -10.27 12.84 11.73
CA ALA A 93 -9.22 11.87 12.01
C ALA A 93 -9.46 10.59 11.19
N VAL A 94 -8.46 10.19 10.40
CA VAL A 94 -8.48 9.01 9.52
C VAL A 94 -7.44 8.02 10.00
N HIS A 95 -7.84 6.78 10.26
CA HIS A 95 -6.92 5.68 10.52
C HIS A 95 -6.17 5.31 9.26
N VAL A 96 -4.85 5.32 9.33
CA VAL A 96 -3.94 5.00 8.22
C VAL A 96 -3.27 3.65 8.51
N PRO A 97 -3.74 2.53 7.90
CA PRO A 97 -3.33 1.17 8.25
C PRO A 97 -1.99 0.78 7.61
N THR A 98 -0.90 1.47 7.97
CA THR A 98 0.46 1.23 7.49
C THR A 98 1.23 0.18 8.29
N GLN A 99 0.51 -0.70 8.99
CA GLN A 99 1.05 -1.85 9.69
C GLN A 99 0.56 -3.15 9.05
N PHE A 100 1.50 -4.06 8.74
CA PHE A 100 1.20 -5.24 7.95
C PHE A 100 1.79 -6.50 8.59
N LEU A 101 0.99 -7.56 8.67
CA LEU A 101 1.52 -8.91 8.80
C LEU A 101 2.02 -9.38 7.43
N LEU A 102 3.25 -9.87 7.40
CA LEU A 102 3.85 -10.40 6.18
C LEU A 102 3.15 -11.70 5.76
N PRO A 103 2.90 -11.89 4.46
CA PRO A 103 2.23 -13.10 3.98
C PRO A 103 3.03 -14.35 4.34
N PRO A 104 2.35 -15.48 4.62
CA PRO A 104 3.01 -16.73 4.97
C PRO A 104 3.87 -17.29 3.82
N GLY A 105 4.85 -18.12 4.14
CA GLY A 105 5.72 -18.80 3.18
C GLY A 105 7.02 -18.08 2.87
N PRO A 106 7.71 -18.45 1.77
CA PRO A 106 9.05 -17.94 1.47
C PRO A 106 9.09 -16.44 1.21
N ARG A 107 9.93 -15.72 1.93
CA ARG A 107 10.16 -14.27 1.82
C ARG A 107 11.27 -13.98 0.80
N ARG A 108 10.96 -14.20 -0.48
CA ARG A 108 11.87 -13.98 -1.62
C ARG A 108 11.11 -13.53 -2.86
N GLY A 109 11.73 -12.69 -3.68
CA GLY A 109 11.15 -12.18 -4.91
C GLY A 109 9.88 -11.37 -4.64
N ILE A 110 8.82 -11.68 -5.33
CA ILE A 110 7.52 -10.99 -5.23
C ILE A 110 6.48 -11.94 -4.64
N VAL A 111 5.72 -11.47 -3.66
CA VAL A 111 4.52 -12.13 -3.15
C VAL A 111 3.34 -11.18 -3.32
N VAL A 112 2.32 -11.62 -4.04
CA VAL A 112 1.05 -10.91 -4.19
C VAL A 112 0.01 -11.59 -3.32
N ASN A 113 -0.60 -10.87 -2.39
CA ASN A 113 -1.77 -11.34 -1.67
C ASN A 113 -3.01 -10.59 -2.18
N LEU A 114 -3.85 -11.29 -2.93
CA LEU A 114 -5.02 -10.71 -3.57
C LEU A 114 -6.05 -10.18 -2.56
N ALA A 115 -6.32 -10.94 -1.49
CA ALA A 115 -7.27 -10.51 -0.45
C ALA A 115 -6.78 -9.25 0.28
N GLN A 116 -5.47 -9.12 0.48
CA GLN A 116 -4.85 -7.95 1.10
C GLN A 116 -4.75 -6.76 0.14
N MET A 117 -4.97 -6.97 -1.17
CA MET A 117 -4.75 -5.98 -2.23
C MET A 117 -3.33 -5.40 -2.19
N ARG A 118 -2.33 -6.26 -1.92
CA ARG A 118 -0.96 -5.82 -1.70
C ARG A 118 0.08 -6.74 -2.33
N LEU A 119 1.12 -6.13 -2.87
CA LEU A 119 2.32 -6.78 -3.37
C LEU A 119 3.46 -6.53 -2.39
N PHE A 120 4.19 -7.58 -2.03
CA PHE A 120 5.40 -7.53 -1.22
C PHE A 120 6.60 -7.92 -2.09
N HIS A 121 7.60 -7.07 -2.14
CA HIS A 121 8.88 -7.37 -2.77
C HIS A 121 9.93 -7.61 -1.69
N PHE A 122 10.55 -8.77 -1.74
CA PHE A 122 11.65 -9.21 -0.88
C PHE A 122 12.95 -9.22 -1.72
N PRO A 123 13.68 -8.10 -1.79
CA PRO A 123 14.92 -8.05 -2.55
C PRO A 123 15.95 -9.01 -1.99
N PRO A 124 16.88 -9.52 -2.80
CA PRO A 124 17.97 -10.33 -2.32
C PRO A 124 18.84 -9.53 -1.33
N ALA A 125 19.30 -10.22 -0.28
CA ALA A 125 20.20 -9.60 0.70
C ALA A 125 21.49 -9.13 0.02
N LYS A 126 21.92 -7.91 0.32
CA LYS A 126 23.22 -7.39 -0.09
C LYS A 126 24.22 -7.56 1.06
N PRO A 127 25.47 -7.91 0.80
CA PRO A 127 26.48 -8.04 1.85
C PRO A 127 26.54 -6.77 2.72
N GLY A 128 26.49 -6.95 4.05
CA GLY A 128 26.57 -5.86 5.01
C GLY A 128 25.30 -4.97 5.13
N GLN A 129 24.23 -5.25 4.39
CA GLN A 129 22.97 -4.53 4.52
C GLN A 129 21.92 -5.39 5.23
N ARG A 130 21.05 -4.72 6.01
CA ARG A 130 19.85 -5.37 6.55
C ARG A 130 18.92 -5.76 5.41
N ARG A 131 18.29 -6.93 5.54
CA ARG A 131 17.20 -7.31 4.63
C ARG A 131 16.03 -6.37 4.81
N GLU A 132 15.35 -6.10 3.70
CA GLU A 132 14.19 -5.21 3.67
C GLU A 132 13.02 -5.93 2.99
N VAL A 133 11.83 -5.44 3.28
CA VAL A 133 10.62 -5.72 2.50
C VAL A 133 10.04 -4.39 2.02
N ILE A 134 9.69 -4.35 0.76
CA ILE A 134 9.04 -3.20 0.13
C ILE A 134 7.62 -3.62 -0.23
N THR A 135 6.65 -2.82 0.12
CA THR A 135 5.24 -3.18 -0.13
C THR A 135 4.52 -2.10 -0.91
N TYR A 136 3.61 -2.55 -1.77
CA TYR A 136 2.89 -1.74 -2.73
C TYR A 136 1.40 -2.09 -2.70
N PRO A 137 0.49 -1.12 -2.62
CA PRO A 137 -0.92 -1.38 -2.86
C PRO A 137 -1.14 -1.74 -4.33
N ILE A 138 -2.09 -2.62 -4.60
CA ILE A 138 -2.38 -3.07 -5.96
C ILE A 138 -3.85 -2.93 -6.32
N GLY A 139 -4.11 -2.65 -7.60
CA GLY A 139 -5.41 -2.90 -8.20
C GLY A 139 -5.39 -4.26 -8.91
N VAL A 140 -6.48 -5.01 -8.83
CA VAL A 140 -6.57 -6.37 -9.40
C VAL A 140 -7.74 -6.52 -10.36
N GLY A 141 -7.87 -7.68 -10.97
CA GLY A 141 -8.95 -8.03 -11.87
C GLY A 141 -10.32 -7.88 -11.24
N ARG A 142 -11.30 -7.53 -12.09
CA ARG A 142 -12.72 -7.59 -11.74
C ARG A 142 -13.09 -9.03 -11.37
N GLU A 143 -14.30 -9.20 -10.87
CA GLU A 143 -14.89 -10.50 -10.56
C GLU A 143 -14.69 -11.50 -11.72
N TYR A 144 -14.33 -12.73 -11.39
CA TYR A 144 -13.99 -13.81 -12.33
C TYR A 144 -12.79 -13.54 -13.28
N ARG A 145 -12.00 -12.48 -13.04
CA ARG A 145 -10.80 -12.12 -13.81
C ARG A 145 -9.58 -11.92 -12.92
N LEU A 146 -9.41 -12.78 -11.94
CA LEU A 146 -8.21 -12.78 -11.10
C LEU A 146 -7.09 -13.60 -11.75
N PRO A 147 -5.83 -13.24 -11.49
CA PRO A 147 -4.73 -14.11 -11.85
C PRO A 147 -4.82 -15.42 -11.08
N PRO A 148 -4.42 -16.56 -11.69
CA PRO A 148 -4.45 -17.85 -11.00
C PRO A 148 -3.52 -17.83 -9.79
N LEU A 149 -3.96 -18.51 -8.71
CA LEU A 149 -3.15 -18.72 -7.50
C LEU A 149 -2.03 -19.71 -7.83
N THR A 150 -0.81 -19.24 -7.95
CA THR A 150 0.31 -20.06 -8.42
C THR A 150 1.67 -19.39 -8.13
N GLU A 151 2.72 -20.17 -8.36
CA GLU A 151 4.08 -19.65 -8.45
C GLU A 151 4.47 -19.47 -9.92
N THR A 152 5.12 -18.37 -10.22
CA THR A 152 5.62 -18.01 -11.54
C THR A 152 6.89 -17.17 -11.41
N ARG A 153 7.27 -16.46 -12.45
CA ARG A 153 8.42 -15.54 -12.45
C ARG A 153 8.22 -14.41 -13.44
N VAL A 154 8.97 -13.34 -13.27
CA VAL A 154 9.10 -12.29 -14.27
C VAL A 154 9.89 -12.85 -15.45
N VAL A 155 9.29 -12.89 -16.63
CA VAL A 155 9.92 -13.43 -17.85
C VAL A 155 10.40 -12.35 -18.82
N ARG A 156 9.82 -11.16 -18.74
CA ARG A 156 10.18 -10.01 -19.58
C ARG A 156 9.81 -8.70 -18.88
N LYS A 157 10.52 -7.64 -19.21
CA LYS A 157 10.26 -6.28 -18.76
C LYS A 157 10.11 -5.37 -19.99
N ALA A 158 9.21 -4.39 -19.94
CA ALA A 158 9.08 -3.38 -20.98
C ALA A 158 8.91 -1.99 -20.37
N ARG A 159 9.67 -1.04 -20.90
CA ARG A 159 9.47 0.39 -20.68
C ARG A 159 8.64 0.92 -21.85
N ASN A 160 7.70 1.81 -21.57
CA ASN A 160 6.79 2.37 -22.57
C ASN A 160 6.14 1.26 -23.43
N PRO A 161 5.43 0.30 -22.83
CA PRO A 161 4.85 -0.81 -23.56
C PRO A 161 3.71 -0.34 -24.45
N THR A 162 3.55 -0.94 -25.63
CA THR A 162 2.30 -0.85 -26.39
C THR A 162 1.30 -1.82 -25.77
N TRP A 163 0.08 -1.36 -25.53
CA TRP A 163 -1.01 -2.23 -25.08
C TRP A 163 -1.75 -2.84 -26.26
N PHE A 164 -1.90 -4.15 -26.25
CA PHE A 164 -2.73 -4.89 -27.18
C PHE A 164 -3.94 -5.43 -26.41
N PRO A 165 -5.13 -4.81 -26.56
CA PRO A 165 -6.32 -5.26 -25.85
C PRO A 165 -6.63 -6.72 -26.18
N PRO A 166 -6.75 -7.61 -25.16
CA PRO A 166 -7.23 -8.97 -25.35
C PRO A 166 -8.60 -9.00 -26.04
N GLU A 167 -8.87 -10.04 -26.85
CA GLU A 167 -10.13 -10.11 -27.61
C GLU A 167 -11.37 -10.14 -26.69
N GLU A 168 -11.25 -10.76 -25.51
CA GLU A 168 -12.33 -10.77 -24.52
C GLU A 168 -12.69 -9.34 -24.07
N ILE A 169 -11.67 -8.49 -23.83
CA ILE A 169 -11.86 -7.09 -23.45
C ILE A 169 -12.45 -6.30 -24.62
N ARG A 170 -11.98 -6.54 -25.83
CA ARG A 170 -12.53 -5.89 -27.03
C ARG A 170 -13.98 -6.26 -27.26
N ALA A 171 -14.32 -7.55 -27.10
CA ALA A 171 -15.69 -8.05 -27.25
C ALA A 171 -16.63 -7.46 -26.17
N GLU A 172 -16.15 -7.33 -24.96
CA GLU A 172 -16.90 -6.70 -23.86
C GLU A 172 -17.19 -5.23 -24.15
N ARG A 173 -16.16 -4.46 -24.53
CA ARG A 173 -16.31 -3.04 -24.87
C ARG A 173 -17.24 -2.79 -26.05
N ARG A 174 -17.20 -3.66 -27.06
CA ARG A 174 -18.16 -3.59 -28.17
C ARG A 174 -19.62 -3.73 -27.70
N LYS A 175 -19.88 -4.58 -26.70
CA LYS A 175 -21.23 -4.70 -26.12
C LYS A 175 -21.67 -3.43 -25.38
N GLU A 176 -20.68 -2.67 -24.84
CA GLU A 176 -20.90 -1.38 -24.19
C GLU A 176 -20.95 -0.21 -25.20
N GLY A 177 -20.84 -0.48 -26.51
CA GLY A 177 -20.84 0.52 -27.59
C GLY A 177 -19.49 1.19 -27.82
N GLU A 178 -18.41 0.67 -27.22
CA GLU A 178 -17.05 1.21 -27.35
C GLU A 178 -16.19 0.28 -28.24
N GLU A 179 -15.65 0.81 -29.32
CA GLU A 179 -14.72 0.05 -30.17
C GLU A 179 -13.28 0.37 -29.80
N LEU A 180 -12.61 -0.58 -29.16
CA LEU A 180 -11.20 -0.44 -28.81
C LEU A 180 -10.30 -0.62 -30.05
N PRO A 181 -9.23 0.18 -30.18
CA PRO A 181 -8.24 0.01 -31.24
C PRO A 181 -7.52 -1.34 -31.09
N ARG A 182 -6.89 -1.80 -32.16
CA ARG A 182 -6.07 -3.03 -32.13
C ARG A 182 -4.86 -2.91 -31.22
N SER A 183 -4.34 -1.70 -31.04
CA SER A 183 -3.24 -1.40 -30.14
C SER A 183 -3.33 0.05 -29.65
N VAL A 184 -2.87 0.30 -28.42
CA VAL A 184 -2.68 1.64 -27.87
C VAL A 184 -1.18 1.86 -27.68
N PRO A 185 -0.58 2.83 -28.37
CA PRO A 185 0.84 3.13 -28.24
C PRO A 185 1.18 3.67 -26.84
N PRO A 186 2.47 3.77 -26.48
CA PRO A 186 2.88 4.46 -25.26
C PRO A 186 2.31 5.88 -25.19
N GLY A 187 1.92 6.32 -24.01
CA GLY A 187 1.37 7.66 -23.79
C GLY A 187 0.31 7.69 -22.70
N PRO A 188 -0.31 8.85 -22.45
CA PRO A 188 -1.24 9.08 -21.34
C PRO A 188 -2.51 8.23 -21.41
N ASP A 189 -2.90 7.79 -22.61
CA ASP A 189 -4.09 6.95 -22.81
C ASP A 189 -3.80 5.45 -22.65
N ASN A 190 -2.52 5.06 -22.49
CA ASN A 190 -2.15 3.66 -22.37
C ASN A 190 -2.46 3.13 -20.97
N PRO A 191 -3.37 2.13 -20.83
CA PRO A 191 -3.75 1.62 -19.51
C PRO A 191 -2.63 0.83 -18.80
N LEU A 192 -1.54 0.48 -19.48
CA LEU A 192 -0.39 -0.18 -18.87
C LEU A 192 0.55 0.82 -18.16
N GLY A 193 0.42 2.13 -18.44
CA GLY A 193 1.38 3.13 -17.99
C GLY A 193 2.77 2.92 -18.62
N ASP A 194 3.81 3.44 -17.95
CA ASP A 194 5.17 3.50 -18.51
C ASP A 194 5.98 2.22 -18.32
N TYR A 195 5.56 1.30 -17.45
CA TYR A 195 6.33 0.11 -17.10
C TYR A 195 5.45 -1.12 -16.97
N ALA A 196 5.94 -2.25 -17.48
CA ALA A 196 5.29 -3.56 -17.36
C ALA A 196 6.30 -4.68 -17.08
N LEU A 197 5.98 -5.55 -16.13
CA LEU A 197 6.63 -6.82 -15.83
C LEU A 197 5.72 -7.93 -16.33
N TYR A 198 6.17 -8.68 -17.31
CA TYR A 198 5.43 -9.83 -17.86
C TYR A 198 5.73 -11.07 -17.02
N LEU A 199 4.67 -11.73 -16.62
CA LEU A 199 4.77 -12.97 -15.84
C LEU A 199 4.86 -14.20 -16.77
N GLY A 200 5.40 -15.30 -16.27
CA GLY A 200 5.38 -16.60 -16.96
C GLY A 200 3.97 -17.21 -17.03
N LEU A 201 2.95 -16.38 -16.95
CA LEU A 201 1.54 -16.68 -17.09
C LEU A 201 1.03 -15.90 -18.30
N PRO A 202 0.61 -16.56 -19.39
CA PRO A 202 0.12 -15.87 -20.58
C PRO A 202 -1.00 -14.88 -20.27
N GLY A 203 -0.84 -13.63 -20.70
CA GLY A 203 -1.84 -12.58 -20.51
C GLY A 203 -1.77 -11.85 -19.17
N PHE A 204 -0.93 -12.26 -18.21
CA PHE A 204 -0.82 -11.61 -16.90
C PHE A 204 0.45 -10.78 -16.75
N LEU A 205 0.26 -9.56 -16.28
CA LEU A 205 1.31 -8.57 -16.07
C LEU A 205 1.17 -7.92 -14.69
N VAL A 206 2.31 -7.41 -14.20
CA VAL A 206 2.35 -6.36 -13.17
C VAL A 206 2.77 -5.08 -13.88
N HIS A 207 1.94 -4.04 -13.82
CA HIS A 207 2.15 -2.84 -14.63
C HIS A 207 1.65 -1.56 -13.93
N GLY A 208 1.98 -0.42 -14.47
CA GLY A 208 1.47 0.87 -14.04
C GLY A 208 0.00 1.09 -14.41
N THR A 209 -0.41 2.32 -14.39
CA THR A 209 -1.78 2.69 -14.79
C THR A 209 -1.84 4.16 -15.20
N ASN A 210 -2.73 4.48 -16.12
CA ASN A 210 -3.14 5.85 -16.40
C ASN A 210 -4.36 6.28 -15.54
N ARG A 211 -4.86 5.38 -14.66
CA ARG A 211 -6.00 5.63 -13.77
C ARG A 211 -5.63 5.24 -12.33
N PRO A 212 -4.79 6.06 -11.64
CA PRO A 212 -4.24 5.72 -10.32
C PRO A 212 -5.30 5.59 -9.22
N TRP A 213 -6.46 6.24 -9.35
CA TRP A 213 -7.57 6.12 -8.40
C TRP A 213 -8.17 4.71 -8.30
N GLY A 214 -7.87 3.82 -9.25
CA GLY A 214 -8.29 2.42 -9.22
C GLY A 214 -7.38 1.48 -8.43
N ILE A 215 -6.31 2.00 -7.77
CA ILE A 215 -5.45 1.18 -6.92
C ILE A 215 -6.17 0.87 -5.60
N GLY A 216 -6.11 -0.40 -5.19
CA GLY A 216 -6.90 -0.91 -4.08
C GLY A 216 -8.33 -1.32 -4.49
N MET A 217 -8.64 -1.33 -5.80
CA MET A 217 -9.94 -1.73 -6.33
C MET A 217 -9.83 -2.91 -7.30
N ARG A 218 -10.97 -3.56 -7.54
CA ARG A 218 -11.13 -4.64 -8.52
C ARG A 218 -11.68 -4.10 -9.82
N VAL A 219 -10.82 -3.52 -10.66
CA VAL A 219 -11.22 -2.76 -11.86
C VAL A 219 -10.42 -3.13 -13.12
N SER A 220 -9.46 -4.05 -13.01
CA SER A 220 -8.64 -4.43 -14.17
C SER A 220 -9.26 -5.59 -14.97
N GLY A 221 -8.72 -5.85 -16.15
CA GLY A 221 -9.06 -7.02 -16.97
C GLY A 221 -8.34 -8.30 -16.54
N GLY A 222 -7.71 -8.34 -15.35
CA GLY A 222 -6.99 -9.50 -14.83
C GLY A 222 -5.57 -9.20 -14.36
N CYS A 223 -4.94 -8.16 -14.89
CA CYS A 223 -3.57 -7.79 -14.53
C CYS A 223 -3.50 -7.08 -13.18
N ILE A 224 -2.31 -7.09 -12.59
CA ILE A 224 -1.98 -6.42 -11.33
C ILE A 224 -1.49 -5.01 -11.65
N ARG A 225 -2.18 -3.99 -11.12
CA ARG A 225 -1.86 -2.57 -11.32
C ARG A 225 -1.19 -1.99 -10.09
N LEU A 226 -0.19 -1.13 -10.31
CA LEU A 226 0.45 -0.32 -9.28
C LEU A 226 0.30 1.17 -9.61
N TYR A 227 0.49 2.02 -8.61
CA TYR A 227 0.68 3.46 -8.86
C TYR A 227 1.85 3.69 -9.84
N PRO A 228 1.82 4.75 -10.68
CA PRO A 228 2.89 5.03 -11.63
C PRO A 228 4.27 5.16 -10.99
N GLU A 229 4.34 5.79 -9.82
CA GLU A 229 5.55 5.92 -9.02
C GLU A 229 6.05 4.58 -8.49
N ASP A 230 5.16 3.72 -8.02
CA ASP A 230 5.47 2.42 -7.44
C ASP A 230 6.01 1.43 -8.48
N ILE A 231 5.35 1.36 -9.64
CA ILE A 231 5.83 0.46 -10.71
C ILE A 231 7.20 0.88 -11.24
N ALA A 232 7.52 2.18 -11.24
CA ALA A 232 8.84 2.66 -11.65
C ALA A 232 9.94 2.13 -10.72
N VAL A 233 9.70 2.18 -9.41
CA VAL A 233 10.62 1.65 -8.37
C VAL A 233 10.73 0.13 -8.49
N LEU A 234 9.60 -0.57 -8.54
CA LEU A 234 9.57 -2.04 -8.65
C LEU A 234 10.25 -2.50 -9.95
N PHE A 235 9.99 -1.83 -11.07
CA PHE A 235 10.62 -2.13 -12.35
C PHE A 235 12.15 -1.98 -12.29
N ALA A 236 12.67 -0.96 -11.64
CA ALA A 236 14.10 -0.77 -11.50
C ALA A 236 14.74 -1.87 -10.65
N ALA A 237 14.06 -2.29 -9.57
CA ALA A 237 14.60 -3.21 -8.56
C ALA A 237 14.50 -4.70 -8.94
N VAL A 238 13.54 -5.08 -9.80
CA VAL A 238 13.22 -6.48 -10.09
C VAL A 238 13.87 -6.94 -11.40
N PRO A 239 14.82 -7.89 -11.39
CA PRO A 239 15.38 -8.48 -12.60
C PRO A 239 14.42 -9.51 -13.24
N VAL A 240 14.65 -9.81 -14.52
CA VAL A 240 14.03 -10.98 -15.17
C VAL A 240 14.49 -12.25 -14.46
N GLY A 241 13.59 -13.20 -14.28
CA GLY A 241 13.81 -14.43 -13.52
C GLY A 241 13.34 -14.32 -12.05
N THR A 242 13.02 -13.12 -11.54
CA THR A 242 12.52 -12.96 -10.17
C THR A 242 11.29 -13.83 -9.95
N PRO A 243 11.27 -14.69 -8.90
CA PRO A 243 10.12 -15.51 -8.57
C PRO A 243 8.94 -14.63 -8.11
N VAL A 244 7.73 -15.04 -8.50
CA VAL A 244 6.47 -14.38 -8.15
C VAL A 244 5.51 -15.44 -7.63
N ARG A 245 4.98 -15.24 -6.43
CA ARG A 245 3.91 -16.04 -5.86
C ARG A 245 2.63 -15.22 -5.78
N ILE A 246 1.55 -15.74 -6.33
CA ILE A 246 0.22 -15.16 -6.27
C ILE A 246 -0.62 -16.02 -5.34
N ALA A 247 -1.10 -15.41 -4.26
CA ALA A 247 -1.87 -16.05 -3.21
C ALA A 247 -3.15 -15.24 -2.92
N ASN A 248 -4.12 -15.92 -2.32
CA ASN A 248 -5.33 -15.31 -1.77
C ASN A 248 -5.45 -15.76 -0.31
N GLU A 249 -4.87 -14.96 0.58
CA GLU A 249 -4.87 -15.20 2.03
C GLU A 249 -5.84 -14.21 2.67
N PRO A 250 -7.10 -14.60 2.91
CA PRO A 250 -8.14 -13.69 3.45
C PRO A 250 -7.88 -13.29 4.90
N PHE A 251 -6.98 -13.99 5.57
CA PHE A 251 -6.42 -13.63 6.87
C PHE A 251 -4.95 -14.04 6.94
N VAL A 252 -4.18 -13.27 7.67
CA VAL A 252 -2.77 -13.56 7.96
C VAL A 252 -2.59 -13.60 9.46
N ILE A 253 -1.85 -14.60 9.93
CA ILE A 253 -1.49 -14.74 11.34
C ILE A 253 0.01 -14.68 11.46
N GLY A 254 0.50 -13.95 12.46
CA GLY A 254 1.92 -13.78 12.68
C GLY A 254 2.25 -13.31 14.08
N ARG A 255 3.54 -13.28 14.41
CA ARG A 255 4.04 -12.88 15.72
C ARG A 255 4.78 -11.56 15.69
N HIS A 256 4.70 -10.85 16.81
CA HIS A 256 5.52 -9.68 17.06
C HIS A 256 5.70 -9.48 18.56
N ALA A 257 6.94 -9.27 19.00
CA ALA A 257 7.30 -9.06 20.40
C ALA A 257 6.68 -10.12 21.35
N GLY A 258 6.69 -11.38 20.92
CA GLY A 258 6.14 -12.50 21.69
C GLY A 258 4.62 -12.66 21.64
N ALA A 259 3.88 -11.69 21.14
CA ALA A 259 2.43 -11.75 20.97
C ALA A 259 2.02 -12.33 19.62
N LEU A 260 0.82 -12.89 19.55
CA LEU A 260 0.19 -13.40 18.35
C LEU A 260 -0.82 -12.37 17.81
N TYR A 261 -0.78 -12.13 16.52
CA TYR A 261 -1.66 -11.20 15.83
C TYR A 261 -2.42 -11.90 14.70
N VAL A 262 -3.59 -11.38 14.39
CA VAL A 262 -4.36 -11.71 13.20
C VAL A 262 -4.68 -10.44 12.41
N GLN A 263 -4.60 -10.52 11.10
CA GLN A 263 -5.03 -9.46 10.18
C GLN A 263 -6.04 -10.08 9.21
N VAL A 264 -7.28 -9.58 9.21
CA VAL A 264 -8.40 -10.12 8.41
C VAL A 264 -8.82 -9.08 7.39
N PHE A 265 -8.96 -9.51 6.14
CA PHE A 265 -9.29 -8.66 5.01
C PHE A 265 -10.73 -8.87 4.55
N PRO A 266 -11.35 -7.89 3.88
CA PRO A 266 -12.60 -8.10 3.16
C PRO A 266 -12.43 -9.25 2.16
N PRO A 267 -13.40 -10.18 2.04
CA PRO A 267 -13.33 -11.25 1.08
C PRO A 267 -13.39 -10.70 -0.35
N LEU A 268 -12.76 -11.38 -1.28
CA LEU A 268 -13.02 -11.15 -2.69
C LEU A 268 -14.48 -11.50 -3.01
N GLY A 269 -15.08 -10.83 -4.03
CA GLY A 269 -16.49 -11.01 -4.34
C GLY A 269 -16.90 -12.47 -4.52
N GLU A 270 -16.03 -13.26 -5.19
CA GLU A 270 -16.23 -14.70 -5.43
C GLU A 270 -16.19 -15.55 -4.15
N ASP A 271 -15.58 -15.04 -3.12
CA ASP A 271 -15.35 -15.75 -1.85
C ASP A 271 -16.35 -15.36 -0.75
N VAL A 272 -17.19 -14.33 -0.99
CA VAL A 272 -18.11 -13.78 0.04
C VAL A 272 -19.02 -14.85 0.64
N GLU A 273 -19.61 -15.72 -0.19
CA GLU A 273 -20.51 -16.77 0.30
C GLU A 273 -19.78 -17.83 1.10
N ARG A 274 -18.59 -18.22 0.68
CA ARG A 274 -17.77 -19.24 1.32
C ARG A 274 -17.14 -18.75 2.61
N GLU A 275 -16.50 -17.57 2.57
CA GLU A 275 -15.73 -17.03 3.69
C GLU A 275 -16.59 -16.29 4.72
N GLY A 276 -17.80 -15.86 4.33
CA GLY A 276 -18.70 -15.14 5.21
C GLY A 276 -19.36 -15.98 6.30
N ARG A 277 -19.39 -17.31 6.15
CA ARG A 277 -20.14 -18.24 7.02
C ARG A 277 -19.28 -19.29 7.73
N ASP A 278 -18.13 -19.64 7.18
CA ASP A 278 -17.24 -20.66 7.74
C ASP A 278 -15.97 -20.05 8.33
N LEU A 279 -15.94 -19.93 9.66
CA LEU A 279 -14.77 -19.48 10.41
C LEU A 279 -13.77 -20.62 10.72
N THR A 280 -14.08 -21.85 10.34
CA THR A 280 -13.22 -23.01 10.62
C THR A 280 -11.79 -22.84 10.09
N PRO A 281 -11.56 -22.29 8.88
CA PRO A 281 -10.19 -22.05 8.39
C PRO A 281 -9.42 -21.08 9.28
N LEU A 282 -10.06 -19.98 9.72
CA LEU A 282 -9.44 -19.00 10.61
C LEU A 282 -9.12 -19.61 11.98
N VAL A 283 -10.09 -20.30 12.61
CA VAL A 283 -9.89 -20.95 13.90
C VAL A 283 -8.74 -21.96 13.85
N ARG A 284 -8.72 -22.82 12.82
CA ARG A 284 -7.62 -23.77 12.62
C ARG A 284 -6.27 -23.09 12.42
N ALA A 285 -6.24 -21.98 11.70
CA ALA A 285 -5.02 -21.23 11.50
C ALA A 285 -4.52 -20.60 12.81
N VAL A 286 -5.40 -20.01 13.61
CA VAL A 286 -5.05 -19.47 14.94
C VAL A 286 -4.47 -20.58 15.83
N LEU A 287 -5.14 -21.73 15.91
CA LEU A 287 -4.69 -22.87 16.73
C LEU A 287 -3.33 -23.42 16.29
N ARG A 288 -3.01 -23.41 14.97
CA ARG A 288 -1.68 -23.83 14.49
C ARG A 288 -0.56 -22.88 14.86
N HIS A 289 -0.86 -21.59 15.06
CA HIS A 289 0.13 -20.57 15.40
C HIS A 289 0.24 -20.30 16.91
N ALA A 290 -0.78 -20.66 17.68
CA ALA A 290 -0.76 -20.57 19.12
C ALA A 290 0.26 -21.58 19.70
N LYS A 291 1.02 -21.16 20.71
CA LYS A 291 1.94 -22.05 21.43
C LYS A 291 1.16 -22.94 22.40
N PRO A 292 1.68 -24.10 22.78
CA PRO A 292 1.08 -24.92 23.84
C PRO A 292 0.87 -24.09 25.11
N GLY A 293 -0.37 -24.08 25.65
CA GLY A 293 -0.74 -23.31 26.84
C GLY A 293 -0.95 -21.80 26.63
N GLU A 294 -0.77 -21.27 25.45
CA GLU A 294 -1.03 -19.86 25.14
C GLU A 294 -2.54 -19.59 25.11
N ARG A 295 -3.00 -18.64 25.90
CA ARG A 295 -4.41 -18.21 25.92
C ARG A 295 -4.71 -17.31 24.75
N VAL A 296 -5.62 -17.76 23.88
CA VAL A 296 -6.12 -16.98 22.75
C VAL A 296 -7.35 -16.19 23.18
N ASP A 297 -7.34 -14.88 22.88
CA ASP A 297 -8.51 -14.03 22.97
C ASP A 297 -9.42 -14.28 21.75
N TRP A 298 -10.33 -15.24 21.92
CA TRP A 298 -11.28 -15.60 20.87
C TRP A 298 -12.28 -14.49 20.57
N GLU A 299 -12.57 -13.62 21.53
CA GLU A 299 -13.43 -12.46 21.30
C GLU A 299 -12.77 -11.46 20.36
N ALA A 300 -11.46 -11.20 20.53
CA ALA A 300 -10.69 -10.40 19.59
C ALA A 300 -10.61 -11.02 18.19
N VAL A 301 -10.45 -12.36 18.10
CA VAL A 301 -10.47 -13.09 16.82
C VAL A 301 -11.82 -12.91 16.12
N MET A 302 -12.92 -13.09 16.84
CA MET A 302 -14.28 -12.94 16.31
C MET A 302 -14.54 -11.51 15.84
N ARG A 303 -14.22 -10.50 16.68
CA ARG A 303 -14.33 -9.09 16.28
C ARG A 303 -13.53 -8.77 15.02
N ALA A 304 -12.30 -9.25 14.91
CA ALA A 304 -11.47 -9.05 13.72
C ALA A 304 -12.11 -9.68 12.47
N SER A 305 -12.68 -10.87 12.61
CA SER A 305 -13.35 -11.58 11.51
C SER A 305 -14.67 -10.95 11.05
N GLU A 306 -15.37 -10.27 11.95
CA GLU A 306 -16.59 -9.53 11.64
C GLU A 306 -16.28 -8.18 11.01
N GLN A 307 -15.33 -7.45 11.59
CA GLN A 307 -14.99 -6.09 11.16
C GLN A 307 -14.16 -6.03 9.88
N ARG A 308 -13.28 -7.01 9.65
CA ARG A 308 -12.43 -7.15 8.45
C ARG A 308 -11.72 -5.84 8.03
N ARG A 309 -11.22 -5.11 9.01
CA ARG A 309 -10.62 -3.77 8.80
C ARG A 309 -9.24 -3.80 8.14
N GLY A 310 -8.67 -4.98 7.91
CA GLY A 310 -7.33 -5.10 7.35
C GLY A 310 -6.23 -4.54 8.26
N VAL A 311 -6.48 -4.37 9.57
CA VAL A 311 -5.49 -3.97 10.57
C VAL A 311 -5.08 -5.16 11.43
N PRO A 312 -3.80 -5.29 11.83
CA PRO A 312 -3.37 -6.33 12.75
C PRO A 312 -4.01 -6.16 14.12
N VAL A 313 -4.63 -7.23 14.62
CA VAL A 313 -5.27 -7.30 15.93
C VAL A 313 -4.51 -8.31 16.78
N ARG A 314 -4.07 -7.91 17.96
CA ARG A 314 -3.44 -8.83 18.91
C ARG A 314 -4.47 -9.79 19.46
N ILE A 315 -4.15 -11.09 19.45
CA ILE A 315 -5.05 -12.17 19.86
C ILE A 315 -4.47 -13.11 20.93
N ALA A 316 -3.17 -13.02 21.23
CA ALA A 316 -2.55 -13.73 22.35
C ALA A 316 -1.21 -13.11 22.72
N GLY A 317 -0.66 -13.47 23.90
CA GLY A 317 0.69 -13.12 24.32
C GLY A 317 0.74 -12.33 25.64
N PRO A 318 1.94 -11.92 26.13
CA PRO A 318 2.13 -11.29 27.43
C PRO A 318 1.39 -9.95 27.51
N GLY A 319 0.66 -9.72 28.61
CA GLY A 319 -0.03 -8.46 28.93
C GLY A 319 -1.48 -8.37 28.42
N GLY A 320 -2.18 -9.51 28.24
CA GLY A 320 -3.64 -9.60 28.10
C GLY A 320 -4.28 -10.07 29.38
#